data_dc5a22e55ad2784e4c867369b74d7b4b
#
_entry.id   dc5a22e55ad2784e4c867369b74d7b4b
#
_cell.length_a   1.000
_cell.length_b   1.000
_cell.length_c   1.000
_cell.angle_alpha   90.00
_cell.angle_beta   90.00
_cell.angle_gamma   90.00
#
_symmetry.space_group_name_H-M   'P 1'
#
loop_
_entity.id
_entity.type
_entity.pdbx_description
1 polymer ?
#
loop_
_entity_poly.entity_id
_entity_poly.type
_entity_poly.pdbx_seq_one_letter_code
_entity_poly.pdbx_strand_id
1 'polypeptide(L)'
;MSTSTQTEARKIHDRLKHPVIDADGHWAEFAPHMREEFRKIGGDTAVEALDLASARIPNSLNMSVAERRRRRIGQEAFWFLPTKNTLDRATAMMPRLLYERLDDLGLDFCVVYPTAGLGYYRLPPDKLRRALCRAYNVFTADQFRPYNDRIIPAAIIPMYTPEEAIEELEFVSRQLGIKVVMLGSLIRRPIPALVQEHPAAAKFVEWYDPIAIDSEHDYDPVWAKLRELRIAPSFHNGARSILLRNSPSNFCYNHIGHFASAGHAVAKALFFGGVTHRFPDLNFAFLEGGVGWACMLYADLIGHWEKRNREAIESTNPRKLDRAALLALAETYGRSALVDAVRRGEDLDGSSNSALTGGIEDVDDYFRCAIGKREDIRDLFVPRFYFGCEADDPINAWAFNRRANPMGARLNGIFSSDIGHFDVPDMAAVVPEAHELVEHGLITADDFRDFMFANAVRFWGEVNPDFFKGTAVEKQAADALASTAAAK
;
A
#
# COMPACT_ATOMS: atom_id res chain seq x y z
N MET A 1 -32.29 6.92 32.34
CA MET A 1 -31.37 7.56 31.38
C MET A 1 -30.01 7.55 32.05
N SER A 2 -29.15 6.62 31.71
CA SER A 2 -27.76 6.61 32.19
C SER A 2 -27.06 7.78 31.53
N THR A 3 -26.46 8.68 32.30
CA THR A 3 -25.51 9.67 31.78
C THR A 3 -24.35 8.87 31.23
N SER A 4 -24.36 8.63 29.92
CA SER A 4 -23.22 8.01 29.24
C SER A 4 -22.02 8.94 29.49
N THR A 5 -21.02 8.43 30.20
CA THR A 5 -19.77 9.16 30.40
C THR A 5 -19.11 9.29 29.02
N GLN A 6 -18.86 10.53 28.60
CA GLN A 6 -18.18 10.82 27.33
C GLN A 6 -16.88 10.02 27.22
N THR A 7 -16.64 9.38 26.05
CA THR A 7 -15.40 8.62 25.80
C THR A 7 -14.17 9.53 25.84
N GLU A 8 -12.98 8.97 26.06
CA GLU A 8 -11.75 9.73 26.02
C GLU A 8 -11.44 10.25 24.59
N ALA A 9 -11.74 9.45 23.56
CA ALA A 9 -11.67 9.87 22.18
C ALA A 9 -12.47 11.15 21.92
N ARG A 10 -13.72 11.20 22.37
CA ARG A 10 -14.57 12.40 22.23
C ARG A 10 -14.02 13.60 22.98
N LYS A 11 -13.46 13.42 24.19
CA LYS A 11 -12.87 14.52 24.96
C LYS A 11 -11.62 15.09 24.28
N ILE A 12 -10.79 14.22 23.67
CA ILE A 12 -9.63 14.67 22.91
C ILE A 12 -10.11 15.41 21.66
N HIS A 13 -11.03 14.82 20.89
CA HIS A 13 -11.62 15.41 19.70
C HIS A 13 -12.19 16.83 19.97
N ASP A 14 -12.95 17.02 21.04
CA ASP A 14 -13.55 18.31 21.40
C ASP A 14 -12.52 19.43 21.69
N ARG A 15 -11.25 19.05 21.96
CA ARG A 15 -10.13 19.98 22.15
C ARG A 15 -9.37 20.30 20.87
N LEU A 16 -9.54 19.48 19.81
CA LEU A 16 -8.87 19.67 18.54
C LEU A 16 -9.49 20.86 17.80
N LYS A 17 -8.68 21.56 17.02
CA LYS A 17 -9.11 22.69 16.16
C LYS A 17 -9.30 22.26 14.70
N HIS A 18 -9.33 20.98 14.44
CA HIS A 18 -9.46 20.37 13.12
C HIS A 18 -10.28 19.09 13.22
N PRO A 19 -10.92 18.67 12.15
CA PRO A 19 -11.57 17.37 12.09
C PRO A 19 -10.57 16.22 12.18
N VAL A 20 -11.10 15.02 12.42
CA VAL A 20 -10.37 13.75 12.35
C VAL A 20 -10.91 12.94 11.19
N ILE A 21 -10.04 12.61 10.24
CA ILE A 21 -10.33 11.73 9.11
C ILE A 21 -9.60 10.42 9.31
N ASP A 22 -10.34 9.35 9.44
CA ASP A 22 -9.83 7.99 9.39
C ASP A 22 -9.73 7.56 7.93
N ALA A 23 -8.51 7.33 7.47
CA ALA A 23 -8.24 6.99 6.07
C ALA A 23 -8.26 5.49 5.79
N ASP A 24 -8.37 4.64 6.82
CA ASP A 24 -8.33 3.19 6.72
C ASP A 24 -8.99 2.53 7.94
N GLY A 25 -10.30 2.60 7.98
CA GLY A 25 -11.12 1.76 8.84
C GLY A 25 -11.61 0.53 8.06
N HIS A 26 -12.10 -0.49 8.77
CA HIS A 26 -12.61 -1.70 8.15
C HIS A 26 -14.05 -2.01 8.56
N TRP A 27 -14.78 -2.60 7.63
CA TRP A 27 -16.03 -3.24 7.98
C TRP A 27 -15.93 -4.76 7.83
N ALA A 28 -16.51 -5.45 8.75
CA ALA A 28 -16.48 -6.92 8.80
C ALA A 28 -17.74 -7.46 8.17
N GLU A 29 -17.67 -7.81 6.92
CA GLU A 29 -18.81 -8.31 6.16
C GLU A 29 -19.32 -9.64 6.74
N PHE A 30 -20.65 -9.76 6.86
CA PHE A 30 -21.28 -10.98 7.35
C PHE A 30 -21.55 -11.94 6.18
N ALA A 31 -20.76 -12.99 6.06
CA ALA A 31 -20.76 -13.91 4.93
C ALA A 31 -22.15 -14.48 4.54
N PRO A 32 -23.05 -14.87 5.46
CA PRO A 32 -24.39 -15.33 5.07
C PRO A 32 -25.21 -14.24 4.37
N HIS A 33 -25.14 -12.99 4.83
CA HIS A 33 -25.81 -11.86 4.19
C HIS A 33 -25.19 -11.53 2.83
N MET A 34 -23.86 -11.48 2.74
CA MET A 34 -23.16 -11.30 1.46
C MET A 34 -23.59 -12.32 0.44
N ARG A 35 -23.68 -13.61 0.80
CA ARG A 35 -24.04 -14.68 -0.12
C ARG A 35 -25.43 -14.49 -0.69
N GLU A 36 -26.40 -14.05 0.10
CA GLU A 36 -27.75 -13.75 -0.33
C GLU A 36 -27.79 -12.58 -1.32
N GLU A 37 -27.11 -11.48 -0.97
CA GLU A 37 -27.06 -10.29 -1.81
C GLU A 37 -26.28 -10.55 -3.11
N PHE A 38 -25.16 -11.24 -3.07
CA PHE A 38 -24.38 -11.58 -4.28
C PHE A 38 -25.19 -12.42 -5.26
N ARG A 39 -26.09 -13.30 -4.78
CA ARG A 39 -27.01 -14.03 -5.64
C ARG A 39 -27.96 -13.08 -6.37
N LYS A 40 -28.47 -12.06 -5.68
CA LYS A 40 -29.35 -11.05 -6.31
C LYS A 40 -28.62 -10.19 -7.32
N ILE A 41 -27.36 -9.82 -7.03
CA ILE A 41 -26.55 -8.91 -7.85
C ILE A 41 -25.98 -9.61 -9.09
N GLY A 42 -25.32 -10.75 -8.90
CA GLY A 42 -24.50 -11.41 -9.95
C GLY A 42 -24.87 -12.87 -10.18
N GLY A 43 -26.00 -13.35 -9.62
CA GLY A 43 -26.49 -14.72 -9.80
C GLY A 43 -25.55 -15.79 -9.27
N ASP A 44 -25.64 -16.99 -9.83
CA ASP A 44 -24.85 -18.14 -9.38
C ASP A 44 -23.33 -17.95 -9.59
N THR A 45 -22.94 -17.19 -10.61
CA THR A 45 -21.51 -16.91 -10.86
C THR A 45 -20.87 -16.14 -9.71
N ALA A 46 -21.56 -15.13 -9.14
CA ALA A 46 -21.06 -14.37 -8.00
C ALA A 46 -21.01 -15.22 -6.72
N VAL A 47 -21.98 -16.11 -6.54
CA VAL A 47 -22.02 -17.05 -5.41
C VAL A 47 -20.89 -18.09 -5.53
N GLU A 48 -20.68 -18.66 -6.71
CA GLU A 48 -19.57 -19.59 -6.96
C GLU A 48 -18.22 -18.93 -6.67
N ALA A 49 -18.05 -17.68 -7.10
CA ALA A 49 -16.83 -16.92 -6.86
C ALA A 49 -16.60 -16.65 -5.35
N LEU A 50 -17.66 -16.29 -4.63
CA LEU A 50 -17.61 -16.09 -3.16
C LEU A 50 -17.27 -17.40 -2.44
N ASP A 51 -17.88 -18.51 -2.83
CA ASP A 51 -17.63 -19.82 -2.24
C ASP A 51 -16.17 -20.25 -2.46
N LEU A 52 -15.65 -20.05 -3.67
CA LEU A 52 -14.27 -20.37 -4.01
C LEU A 52 -13.28 -19.49 -3.22
N ALA A 53 -13.55 -18.20 -3.10
CA ALA A 53 -12.72 -17.29 -2.30
C ALA A 53 -12.75 -17.68 -0.81
N SER A 54 -13.94 -17.96 -0.28
CA SER A 54 -14.15 -18.33 1.12
C SER A 54 -13.54 -19.68 1.49
N ALA A 55 -13.48 -20.64 0.56
CA ALA A 55 -12.94 -21.98 0.83
C ALA A 55 -11.41 -22.02 1.02
N ARG A 56 -10.69 -21.00 0.62
CA ARG A 56 -9.22 -20.96 0.67
C ARG A 56 -8.67 -20.86 2.11
N ILE A 57 -9.25 -20.00 2.92
CA ILE A 57 -8.79 -19.76 4.30
C ILE A 57 -9.06 -20.97 5.21
N PRO A 58 -10.29 -21.52 5.28
CA PRO A 58 -10.57 -22.67 6.11
C PRO A 58 -9.69 -23.89 5.81
N ASN A 59 -9.35 -24.11 4.54
CA ASN A 59 -8.49 -25.24 4.14
C ASN A 59 -7.09 -25.14 4.75
N SER A 60 -6.49 -23.95 4.81
CA SER A 60 -5.17 -23.77 5.44
C SER A 60 -5.24 -23.82 6.98
N LEU A 61 -6.29 -23.26 7.59
CA LEU A 61 -6.49 -23.27 9.03
C LEU A 61 -6.68 -24.68 9.59
N ASN A 62 -7.38 -25.56 8.87
CA ASN A 62 -7.64 -26.93 9.25
C ASN A 62 -6.45 -27.90 9.07
N MET A 63 -5.36 -27.45 8.43
CA MET A 63 -4.16 -28.25 8.28
C MET A 63 -3.36 -28.29 9.56
N SER A 64 -2.83 -29.47 9.91
CA SER A 64 -1.83 -29.58 10.97
C SER A 64 -0.54 -28.85 10.61
N VAL A 65 0.25 -28.46 11.63
CA VAL A 65 1.58 -27.85 11.41
C VAL A 65 2.48 -28.77 10.60
N ALA A 66 2.42 -30.09 10.84
CA ALA A 66 3.20 -31.07 10.07
C ALA A 66 2.83 -31.06 8.58
N GLU A 67 1.54 -31.00 8.27
CA GLU A 67 1.06 -30.95 6.89
C GLU A 67 1.42 -29.61 6.23
N ARG A 68 1.27 -28.48 6.92
CA ARG A 68 1.76 -27.19 6.41
C ARG A 68 3.25 -27.19 6.13
N ARG A 69 4.07 -27.77 7.04
CA ARG A 69 5.52 -27.94 6.81
C ARG A 69 5.82 -28.76 5.58
N ARG A 70 5.12 -29.88 5.39
CA ARG A 70 5.28 -30.75 4.22
C ARG A 70 4.94 -30.05 2.91
N ARG A 71 3.89 -29.24 2.90
CA ARG A 71 3.41 -28.50 1.71
C ARG A 71 3.99 -27.08 1.57
N ARG A 72 4.76 -26.61 2.57
CA ARG A 72 5.26 -25.23 2.66
C ARG A 72 4.15 -24.17 2.57
N ILE A 73 3.00 -24.47 3.18
CA ILE A 73 1.90 -23.55 3.33
C ILE A 73 2.09 -22.79 4.64
N GLY A 74 2.07 -21.46 4.59
CA GLY A 74 2.19 -20.61 5.77
C GLY A 74 0.97 -20.70 6.70
N GLN A 75 1.22 -20.48 7.98
CA GLN A 75 0.14 -20.18 8.93
C GLN A 75 -0.54 -18.90 8.46
N GLU A 76 -1.88 -18.90 8.46
CA GLU A 76 -2.62 -17.64 8.18
C GLU A 76 -2.21 -16.54 9.16
N ALA A 77 -2.06 -15.35 8.64
CA ALA A 77 -1.61 -14.16 9.37
C ALA A 77 -2.79 -13.23 9.68
N PHE A 78 -3.94 -13.76 9.88
CA PHE A 78 -5.15 -13.04 10.27
C PHE A 78 -5.93 -13.84 11.31
N TRP A 79 -6.27 -13.20 12.43
CA TRP A 79 -7.12 -13.78 13.47
C TRP A 79 -8.59 -13.46 13.22
N PHE A 80 -9.45 -14.09 14.02
CA PHE A 80 -10.85 -13.77 14.05
C PHE A 80 -11.06 -12.36 14.62
N LEU A 81 -12.12 -11.72 14.17
CA LEU A 81 -12.54 -10.41 14.68
C LEU A 81 -12.75 -10.46 16.20
N PRO A 82 -12.53 -9.34 16.92
CA PRO A 82 -12.71 -9.27 18.37
C PRO A 82 -14.09 -9.78 18.80
N THR A 83 -14.14 -10.60 19.83
CA THR A 83 -15.39 -11.18 20.33
C THR A 83 -15.74 -10.73 21.74
N LYS A 84 -14.74 -10.37 22.55
CA LYS A 84 -14.95 -9.91 23.92
C LYS A 84 -15.69 -8.57 23.96
N ASN A 85 -15.39 -7.66 23.06
CA ASN A 85 -16.09 -6.40 22.90
C ASN A 85 -17.20 -6.57 21.84
N THR A 86 -18.39 -7.01 22.29
CA THR A 86 -19.53 -7.25 21.40
C THR A 86 -20.03 -5.99 20.71
N LEU A 87 -19.93 -4.83 21.36
CA LEU A 87 -20.35 -3.56 20.76
C LEU A 87 -19.47 -3.21 19.57
N ASP A 88 -18.15 -3.29 19.69
CA ASP A 88 -17.23 -3.00 18.60
C ASP A 88 -17.34 -4.05 17.50
N ARG A 89 -17.51 -5.33 17.86
CA ARG A 89 -17.82 -6.37 16.87
C ARG A 89 -19.07 -6.04 16.05
N ALA A 90 -20.14 -5.61 16.70
CA ALA A 90 -21.38 -5.20 16.02
C ALA A 90 -21.17 -3.93 15.18
N THR A 91 -20.37 -2.98 15.67
CA THR A 91 -20.01 -1.74 14.97
C THR A 91 -19.30 -2.04 13.67
N ALA A 92 -18.33 -2.94 13.68
CA ALA A 92 -17.61 -3.37 12.48
C ALA A 92 -18.53 -4.04 11.44
N MET A 93 -19.64 -4.65 11.87
CA MET A 93 -20.55 -5.37 10.97
C MET A 93 -21.72 -4.53 10.45
N MET A 94 -22.07 -3.45 11.12
CA MET A 94 -23.31 -2.70 10.88
C MET A 94 -23.02 -1.23 10.54
N PRO A 95 -23.08 -0.83 9.26
CA PRO A 95 -22.76 0.55 8.82
C PRO A 95 -23.51 1.63 9.60
N ARG A 96 -24.80 1.40 9.91
CA ARG A 96 -25.60 2.33 10.72
C ARG A 96 -25.04 2.52 12.13
N LEU A 97 -24.64 1.43 12.78
CA LEU A 97 -24.09 1.51 14.14
C LEU A 97 -22.73 2.22 14.14
N LEU A 98 -21.88 1.97 13.15
CA LEU A 98 -20.64 2.71 12.97
C LEU A 98 -20.93 4.22 12.80
N TYR A 99 -21.87 4.58 11.93
CA TYR A 99 -22.27 5.97 11.71
C TYR A 99 -22.75 6.65 13.01
N GLU A 100 -23.60 5.99 13.77
CA GLU A 100 -24.13 6.51 15.05
C GLU A 100 -23.05 6.63 16.14
N ARG A 101 -21.93 5.90 16.01
CA ARG A 101 -20.83 5.88 16.98
C ARG A 101 -19.63 6.77 16.60
N LEU A 102 -19.56 7.30 15.40
CA LEU A 102 -18.39 8.09 14.95
C LEU A 102 -18.01 9.19 15.95
N ASP A 103 -18.99 9.88 16.53
CA ASP A 103 -18.74 10.91 17.53
C ASP A 103 -18.11 10.36 18.82
N ASP A 104 -18.55 9.20 19.27
CA ASP A 104 -17.97 8.52 20.45
C ASP A 104 -16.56 8.01 20.18
N LEU A 105 -16.26 7.68 18.91
CA LEU A 105 -14.93 7.28 18.45
C LEU A 105 -14.01 8.47 18.17
N GLY A 106 -14.53 9.71 18.19
CA GLY A 106 -13.77 10.92 17.90
C GLY A 106 -13.46 11.10 16.42
N LEU A 107 -14.28 10.55 15.52
CA LEU A 107 -14.10 10.58 14.08
C LEU A 107 -15.14 11.46 13.40
N ASP A 108 -14.73 12.37 12.52
CA ASP A 108 -15.65 13.19 11.72
C ASP A 108 -15.98 12.52 10.38
N PHE A 109 -15.01 11.84 9.81
CA PHE A 109 -15.12 11.18 8.51
C PHE A 109 -14.27 9.90 8.48
N CYS A 110 -14.79 8.83 7.90
CA CYS A 110 -14.12 7.54 7.85
C CYS A 110 -14.20 6.95 6.43
N VAL A 111 -13.09 6.44 5.94
CA VAL A 111 -13.06 5.57 4.76
C VAL A 111 -12.99 4.13 5.25
N VAL A 112 -13.89 3.28 4.76
CA VAL A 112 -13.93 1.87 5.16
C VAL A 112 -13.51 0.95 4.02
N TYR A 113 -12.56 0.09 4.33
CA TYR A 113 -12.04 -0.94 3.43
C TYR A 113 -12.69 -2.30 3.70
N PRO A 114 -12.65 -3.21 2.73
CA PRO A 114 -13.12 -4.56 2.94
C PRO A 114 -12.25 -5.31 3.94
N THR A 115 -12.83 -6.25 4.69
CA THR A 115 -12.08 -7.28 5.44
C THR A 115 -12.03 -8.59 4.65
N ALA A 116 -13.18 -9.20 4.36
CA ALA A 116 -13.24 -10.40 3.52
C ALA A 116 -12.78 -10.12 2.09
N GLY A 117 -13.10 -8.94 1.58
CA GLY A 117 -12.80 -8.50 0.23
C GLY A 117 -11.33 -8.19 -0.07
N LEU A 118 -10.46 -8.04 0.95
CA LEU A 118 -9.02 -7.74 0.77
C LEU A 118 -8.28 -8.67 -0.19
N GLY A 119 -8.77 -9.88 -0.40
CA GLY A 119 -8.15 -10.87 -1.28
C GLY A 119 -8.91 -11.16 -2.57
N TYR A 120 -10.08 -10.56 -2.83
CA TYR A 120 -10.96 -10.95 -3.94
C TYR A 120 -10.35 -10.71 -5.31
N TYR A 121 -9.57 -9.66 -5.50
CA TYR A 121 -8.84 -9.38 -6.73
C TYR A 121 -7.80 -10.46 -7.09
N ARG A 122 -7.47 -11.39 -6.18
CA ARG A 122 -6.51 -12.48 -6.37
C ARG A 122 -7.16 -13.79 -6.85
N LEU A 123 -8.46 -13.84 -7.05
CA LEU A 123 -9.14 -15.07 -7.47
C LEU A 123 -8.69 -15.46 -8.90
N PRO A 124 -8.12 -16.69 -9.12
CA PRO A 124 -7.45 -17.01 -10.38
C PRO A 124 -8.37 -17.03 -11.62
N PRO A 125 -9.61 -17.58 -11.56
CA PRO A 125 -10.47 -17.57 -12.74
C PRO A 125 -10.96 -16.16 -13.06
N ASP A 126 -10.60 -15.62 -14.22
CA ASP A 126 -10.92 -14.23 -14.60
C ASP A 126 -12.39 -13.89 -14.49
N LYS A 127 -13.26 -14.76 -15.03
CA LYS A 127 -14.71 -14.56 -14.96
C LYS A 127 -15.20 -14.48 -13.51
N LEU A 128 -14.69 -15.33 -12.62
CA LEU A 128 -15.10 -15.37 -11.22
C LEU A 128 -14.55 -14.18 -10.45
N ARG A 129 -13.28 -13.79 -10.70
CA ARG A 129 -12.68 -12.60 -10.10
C ARG A 129 -13.47 -11.34 -10.40
N ARG A 130 -13.78 -11.09 -11.67
CA ARG A 130 -14.54 -9.93 -12.12
C ARG A 130 -15.97 -9.93 -11.54
N ALA A 131 -16.64 -11.07 -11.53
CA ALA A 131 -17.96 -11.20 -10.94
C ALA A 131 -17.96 -10.96 -9.44
N LEU A 132 -16.92 -11.44 -8.72
CA LEU A 132 -16.76 -11.28 -7.28
C LEU A 132 -16.52 -9.82 -6.92
N CYS A 133 -15.56 -9.15 -7.56
CA CYS A 133 -15.29 -7.74 -7.33
C CYS A 133 -16.50 -6.86 -7.64
N ARG A 134 -17.18 -7.10 -8.79
CA ARG A 134 -18.37 -6.37 -9.17
C ARG A 134 -19.51 -6.54 -8.15
N ALA A 135 -19.80 -7.78 -7.73
CA ALA A 135 -20.84 -8.04 -6.74
C ALA A 135 -20.53 -7.40 -5.40
N TYR A 136 -19.27 -7.46 -4.97
CA TYR A 136 -18.81 -6.80 -3.74
C TYR A 136 -19.00 -5.28 -3.82
N ASN A 137 -18.57 -4.63 -4.90
CA ASN A 137 -18.65 -3.19 -5.08
C ASN A 137 -20.10 -2.68 -5.07
N VAL A 138 -21.03 -3.40 -5.74
CA VAL A 138 -22.47 -3.07 -5.69
C VAL A 138 -23.03 -3.24 -4.29
N PHE A 139 -22.73 -4.38 -3.64
CA PHE A 139 -23.19 -4.66 -2.28
C PHE A 139 -22.73 -3.59 -1.30
N THR A 140 -21.44 -3.26 -1.30
CA THR A 140 -20.84 -2.28 -0.40
C THR A 140 -21.40 -0.87 -0.65
N ALA A 141 -21.54 -0.47 -1.92
CA ALA A 141 -22.15 0.81 -2.27
C ALA A 141 -23.56 0.95 -1.68
N ASP A 142 -24.39 -0.09 -1.79
CA ASP A 142 -25.76 -0.06 -1.26
C ASP A 142 -25.82 -0.03 0.27
N GLN A 143 -24.91 -0.72 0.95
CA GLN A 143 -24.83 -0.73 2.41
C GLN A 143 -24.46 0.65 2.99
N PHE A 144 -23.56 1.38 2.33
CA PHE A 144 -23.04 2.65 2.86
C PHE A 144 -23.70 3.90 2.28
N ARG A 145 -24.49 3.80 1.22
CA ARG A 145 -25.16 4.93 0.55
C ARG A 145 -25.86 5.93 1.51
N PRO A 146 -26.59 5.47 2.56
CA PRO A 146 -27.25 6.38 3.50
C PRO A 146 -26.31 7.18 4.41
N TYR A 147 -25.01 6.83 4.43
CA TYR A 147 -24.00 7.32 5.38
C TYR A 147 -22.83 8.03 4.70
N ASN A 148 -22.92 8.26 3.38
CA ASN A 148 -21.82 8.81 2.57
C ASN A 148 -21.41 10.24 2.94
N ASP A 149 -22.17 10.91 3.77
CA ASP A 149 -21.79 12.21 4.36
C ASP A 149 -20.66 12.08 5.39
N ARG A 150 -20.47 10.90 5.99
CA ARG A 150 -19.41 10.65 6.99
C ARG A 150 -18.63 9.34 6.77
N ILE A 151 -19.16 8.40 6.00
CA ILE A 151 -18.49 7.11 5.74
C ILE A 151 -18.51 6.82 4.25
N ILE A 152 -17.34 6.65 3.65
CA ILE A 152 -17.22 6.23 2.24
C ILE A 152 -16.55 4.86 2.16
N PRO A 153 -17.16 3.88 1.47
CA PRO A 153 -16.55 2.60 1.25
C PRO A 153 -15.56 2.64 0.10
N ALA A 154 -14.50 1.83 0.19
CA ALA A 154 -13.54 1.59 -0.88
C ALA A 154 -14.03 0.47 -1.81
N ALA A 155 -14.02 0.71 -3.12
CA ALA A 155 -14.28 -0.32 -4.12
C ALA A 155 -13.03 -1.15 -4.42
N ILE A 156 -13.20 -2.43 -4.67
CA ILE A 156 -12.13 -3.35 -5.06
C ILE A 156 -11.95 -3.31 -6.59
N ILE A 157 -10.76 -2.97 -7.05
CA ILE A 157 -10.43 -2.96 -8.48
C ILE A 157 -9.50 -4.14 -8.78
N PRO A 158 -9.93 -5.10 -9.63
CA PRO A 158 -9.04 -6.16 -10.09
C PRO A 158 -8.00 -5.57 -11.04
N MET A 159 -6.76 -6.05 -10.93
CA MET A 159 -5.60 -5.52 -11.67
C MET A 159 -4.86 -6.64 -12.43
N TYR A 160 -5.53 -7.73 -12.77
CA TYR A 160 -4.87 -8.82 -13.49
C TYR A 160 -4.53 -8.43 -14.92
N THR A 161 -5.42 -7.65 -15.56
CA THR A 161 -5.15 -6.93 -16.81
C THR A 161 -5.58 -5.46 -16.72
N PRO A 162 -5.00 -4.57 -17.53
CA PRO A 162 -5.43 -3.17 -17.59
C PRO A 162 -6.90 -2.99 -17.96
N GLU A 163 -7.42 -3.86 -18.87
CA GLU A 163 -8.79 -3.78 -19.37
C GLU A 163 -9.81 -4.06 -18.26
N GLU A 164 -9.58 -5.11 -17.44
CA GLU A 164 -10.50 -5.39 -16.33
C GLU A 164 -10.48 -4.28 -15.27
N ALA A 165 -9.33 -3.68 -15.04
CA ALA A 165 -9.20 -2.56 -14.11
C ALA A 165 -9.95 -1.33 -14.60
N ILE A 166 -9.78 -0.95 -15.87
CA ILE A 166 -10.47 0.20 -16.49
C ILE A 166 -11.97 0.00 -16.49
N GLU A 167 -12.46 -1.19 -16.86
CA GLU A 167 -13.89 -1.49 -16.86
C GLU A 167 -14.50 -1.35 -15.46
N GLU A 168 -13.81 -1.86 -14.43
CA GLU A 168 -14.32 -1.77 -13.07
C GLU A 168 -14.22 -0.33 -12.51
N LEU A 169 -13.14 0.41 -12.80
CA LEU A 169 -13.00 1.82 -12.44
C LEU A 169 -14.13 2.69 -13.01
N GLU A 170 -14.47 2.50 -14.29
CA GLU A 170 -15.57 3.21 -14.92
C GLU A 170 -16.91 2.87 -14.28
N PHE A 171 -17.14 1.60 -13.98
CA PHE A 171 -18.37 1.16 -13.36
C PHE A 171 -18.56 1.73 -11.97
N VAL A 172 -17.56 1.58 -11.08
CA VAL A 172 -17.68 2.05 -9.69
C VAL A 172 -17.81 3.55 -9.59
N SER A 173 -17.10 4.29 -10.45
CA SER A 173 -17.17 5.75 -10.48
C SER A 173 -18.50 6.25 -11.07
N ARG A 174 -18.89 5.76 -12.26
CA ARG A 174 -20.03 6.32 -13.01
C ARG A 174 -21.38 5.75 -12.60
N GLN A 175 -21.43 4.46 -12.20
CA GLN A 175 -22.69 3.80 -11.84
C GLN A 175 -22.95 3.78 -10.34
N LEU A 176 -21.90 3.61 -9.53
CA LEU A 176 -22.04 3.53 -8.09
C LEU A 176 -21.72 4.86 -7.37
N GLY A 177 -21.02 5.78 -8.02
CA GLY A 177 -20.58 7.06 -7.45
C GLY A 177 -19.49 6.91 -6.37
N ILE A 178 -18.79 5.77 -6.33
CA ILE A 178 -17.70 5.54 -5.39
C ILE A 178 -16.46 6.32 -5.83
N LYS A 179 -15.85 7.04 -4.88
CA LYS A 179 -14.67 7.91 -5.11
C LYS A 179 -13.39 7.34 -4.52
N VAL A 180 -13.46 6.28 -3.74
CA VAL A 180 -12.32 5.59 -3.13
C VAL A 180 -12.17 4.22 -3.76
N VAL A 181 -10.94 3.87 -4.15
CA VAL A 181 -10.66 2.56 -4.75
C VAL A 181 -9.44 1.93 -4.11
N MET A 182 -9.51 0.62 -3.92
CA MET A 182 -8.41 -0.25 -3.54
C MET A 182 -7.97 -1.03 -4.77
N LEU A 183 -6.74 -0.80 -5.22
CA LEU A 183 -6.15 -1.52 -6.34
C LEU A 183 -5.54 -2.85 -5.88
N GLY A 184 -5.67 -3.88 -6.70
CA GLY A 184 -4.85 -5.06 -6.57
C GLY A 184 -3.38 -4.74 -6.89
N SER A 185 -2.46 -5.28 -6.11
CA SER A 185 -1.02 -5.17 -6.36
C SER A 185 -0.32 -6.49 -6.08
N LEU A 186 0.93 -6.64 -6.49
CA LEU A 186 1.65 -7.92 -6.40
C LEU A 186 0.84 -9.06 -7.02
N ILE A 187 0.50 -8.91 -8.28
CA ILE A 187 -0.32 -9.85 -9.03
C ILE A 187 0.47 -11.13 -9.27
N ARG A 188 -0.11 -12.27 -8.91
CA ARG A 188 0.50 -13.57 -9.17
C ARG A 188 0.36 -13.93 -10.63
N ARG A 189 1.47 -14.21 -11.28
CA ARG A 189 1.51 -14.62 -12.68
C ARG A 189 2.29 -15.92 -12.85
N PRO A 190 1.91 -16.79 -13.79
CA PRO A 190 2.74 -17.91 -14.18
C PRO A 190 4.03 -17.40 -14.83
N ILE A 191 5.11 -18.15 -14.71
CA ILE A 191 6.37 -17.85 -15.39
C ILE A 191 6.24 -18.26 -16.87
N PRO A 192 6.35 -17.32 -17.84
CA PRO A 192 6.09 -17.62 -19.26
C PRO A 192 6.91 -18.79 -19.82
N ALA A 193 8.21 -18.87 -19.53
CA ALA A 193 9.07 -19.95 -19.97
C ALA A 193 8.57 -21.32 -19.44
N LEU A 194 8.12 -21.39 -18.17
CA LEU A 194 7.60 -22.63 -17.63
C LEU A 194 6.26 -23.05 -18.25
N VAL A 195 5.43 -22.07 -18.65
CA VAL A 195 4.17 -22.37 -19.35
C VAL A 195 4.45 -23.02 -20.70
N GLN A 196 5.49 -22.58 -21.40
CA GLN A 196 5.86 -23.10 -22.71
C GLN A 196 6.62 -24.43 -22.62
N GLU A 197 7.65 -24.49 -21.76
CA GLU A 197 8.60 -25.60 -21.71
C GLU A 197 8.13 -26.73 -20.78
N HIS A 198 7.45 -26.38 -19.68
CA HIS A 198 7.04 -27.32 -18.63
C HIS A 198 5.62 -27.05 -18.11
N PRO A 199 4.56 -27.14 -18.95
CA PRO A 199 3.21 -26.75 -18.57
C PRO A 199 2.65 -27.49 -17.35
N ALA A 200 3.07 -28.73 -17.11
CA ALA A 200 2.66 -29.49 -15.91
C ALA A 200 3.20 -28.90 -14.59
N ALA A 201 4.36 -28.25 -14.64
CA ALA A 201 5.00 -27.62 -13.49
C ALA A 201 4.59 -26.15 -13.32
N ALA A 202 4.18 -25.47 -14.38
CA ALA A 202 3.88 -24.04 -14.40
C ALA A 202 2.84 -23.62 -13.34
N LYS A 203 1.85 -24.48 -13.05
CA LYS A 203 0.82 -24.23 -12.03
C LYS A 203 1.33 -24.20 -10.57
N PHE A 204 2.58 -24.58 -10.34
CA PHE A 204 3.19 -24.62 -8.99
C PHE A 204 4.19 -23.50 -8.76
N VAL A 205 4.53 -22.71 -9.80
CA VAL A 205 5.54 -21.66 -9.73
C VAL A 205 4.96 -20.38 -10.32
N GLU A 206 4.95 -19.34 -9.50
CA GLU A 206 4.43 -18.03 -9.86
C GLU A 206 5.46 -16.96 -9.54
N TRP A 207 5.43 -15.86 -10.25
CA TRP A 207 6.13 -14.63 -9.89
C TRP A 207 5.13 -13.55 -9.48
N TYR A 208 5.61 -12.51 -8.81
CA TYR A 208 4.79 -11.41 -8.32
C TYR A 208 5.06 -10.17 -9.16
N ASP A 209 4.10 -9.80 -9.97
CA ASP A 209 4.10 -8.62 -10.81
C ASP A 209 3.68 -7.39 -9.99
N PRO A 210 4.57 -6.40 -9.81
CA PRO A 210 4.25 -5.17 -9.08
C PRO A 210 3.53 -4.12 -9.93
N ILE A 211 3.03 -4.49 -11.11
CA ILE A 211 2.16 -3.72 -12.02
C ILE A 211 2.69 -2.40 -12.59
N ALA A 212 3.87 -1.97 -12.22
CA ALA A 212 4.40 -0.67 -12.64
C ALA A 212 5.80 -0.74 -13.27
N ILE A 213 6.53 -1.82 -13.03
CA ILE A 213 7.84 -2.10 -13.61
C ILE A 213 7.91 -3.57 -14.05
N ASP A 214 8.47 -3.82 -15.23
CA ASP A 214 8.71 -5.16 -15.80
C ASP A 214 7.47 -6.07 -15.87
N SER A 215 6.27 -5.49 -15.87
CA SER A 215 5.02 -6.21 -16.12
C SER A 215 4.91 -6.64 -17.57
N GLU A 216 4.22 -7.78 -17.81
CA GLU A 216 3.82 -8.21 -19.16
C GLU A 216 2.76 -7.28 -19.78
N HIS A 217 2.13 -6.43 -18.97
CA HIS A 217 1.09 -5.50 -19.39
C HIS A 217 1.54 -4.04 -19.20
N ASP A 218 1.13 -3.19 -20.12
CA ASP A 218 1.23 -1.74 -19.96
C ASP A 218 0.06 -1.22 -19.10
N TYR A 219 0.37 -0.75 -17.89
CA TYR A 219 -0.62 -0.18 -16.97
C TYR A 219 -0.79 1.35 -17.10
N ASP A 220 -0.08 2.03 -17.98
CA ASP A 220 -0.25 3.47 -18.20
C ASP A 220 -1.70 3.86 -18.55
N PRO A 221 -2.49 3.04 -19.32
CA PRO A 221 -3.90 3.31 -19.53
C PRO A 221 -4.75 3.30 -18.23
N VAL A 222 -4.36 2.52 -17.22
CA VAL A 222 -5.04 2.50 -15.91
C VAL A 222 -4.74 3.79 -15.14
N TRP A 223 -3.47 4.21 -15.11
CA TRP A 223 -3.09 5.47 -14.48
C TRP A 223 -3.75 6.67 -15.16
N ALA A 224 -3.82 6.67 -16.49
CA ALA A 224 -4.55 7.67 -17.26
C ALA A 224 -6.05 7.68 -16.93
N LYS A 225 -6.67 6.50 -16.75
CA LYS A 225 -8.08 6.38 -16.37
C LYS A 225 -8.35 6.90 -14.96
N LEU A 226 -7.49 6.59 -13.99
CA LEU A 226 -7.59 7.13 -12.62
C LEU A 226 -7.53 8.67 -12.63
N ARG A 227 -6.63 9.24 -13.42
CA ARG A 227 -6.52 10.69 -13.62
C ARG A 227 -7.79 11.28 -14.26
N GLU A 228 -8.32 10.65 -15.33
CA GLU A 228 -9.57 11.05 -15.99
C GLU A 228 -10.73 11.09 -14.99
N LEU A 229 -10.86 10.05 -14.16
CA LEU A 229 -11.91 9.91 -13.17
C LEU A 229 -11.66 10.71 -11.89
N ARG A 230 -10.48 11.34 -11.75
CA ARG A 230 -10.03 12.07 -10.55
C ARG A 230 -10.05 11.21 -9.30
N ILE A 231 -9.50 10.00 -9.39
CA ILE A 231 -9.44 9.05 -8.28
C ILE A 231 -7.99 8.87 -7.85
N ALA A 232 -7.72 9.15 -6.57
CA ALA A 232 -6.46 8.79 -5.93
C ALA A 232 -6.56 7.34 -5.44
N PRO A 233 -5.77 6.41 -5.99
CA PRO A 233 -5.84 5.01 -5.61
C PRO A 233 -5.10 4.71 -4.32
N SER A 234 -5.57 3.71 -3.59
CA SER A 234 -4.88 3.11 -2.45
C SER A 234 -4.49 1.66 -2.73
N PHE A 235 -3.40 1.22 -2.09
CA PHE A 235 -2.93 -0.15 -2.07
C PHE A 235 -3.04 -0.68 -0.63
N HIS A 236 -3.91 -1.66 -0.44
CA HIS A 236 -4.13 -2.31 0.83
C HIS A 236 -3.86 -3.81 0.67
N ASN A 237 -2.60 -4.18 0.51
CA ASN A 237 -2.22 -5.52 0.09
C ASN A 237 -1.05 -6.05 0.91
N GLY A 238 -1.25 -7.20 1.55
CA GLY A 238 -0.22 -7.85 2.30
C GLY A 238 0.67 -8.79 1.47
N ALA A 239 1.92 -8.92 1.88
CA ALA A 239 2.89 -9.86 1.33
C ALA A 239 2.90 -11.21 2.08
N ARG A 240 1.75 -11.67 2.58
CA ARG A 240 1.62 -12.94 3.29
C ARG A 240 2.02 -14.12 2.40
N SER A 241 2.70 -15.09 2.99
CA SER A 241 3.12 -16.32 2.32
C SER A 241 4.02 -16.12 1.09
N ILE A 242 4.65 -14.96 0.97
CA ILE A 242 5.68 -14.72 -0.04
C ILE A 242 7.04 -15.12 0.54
N LEU A 243 7.68 -16.16 -0.05
CA LEU A 243 9.03 -16.62 0.23
C LEU A 243 9.48 -16.49 1.71
N LEU A 244 10.20 -15.41 2.04
CA LEU A 244 10.78 -15.14 3.36
C LEU A 244 9.73 -14.94 4.48
N ARG A 245 8.47 -14.76 4.13
CA ARG A 245 7.35 -14.54 5.07
C ARG A 245 6.45 -15.75 5.19
N ASN A 246 7.00 -16.95 5.08
CA ASN A 246 6.22 -18.17 5.09
C ASN A 246 6.64 -19.11 6.23
N SER A 247 6.13 -18.84 7.45
CA SER A 247 6.22 -19.78 8.56
C SER A 247 4.98 -20.69 8.59
N PRO A 248 5.13 -22.01 8.54
CA PRO A 248 4.02 -22.95 8.68
C PRO A 248 3.36 -22.96 10.05
N SER A 249 3.97 -22.34 11.07
CA SER A 249 3.58 -22.50 12.47
C SER A 249 3.48 -21.22 13.28
N ASN A 250 3.84 -20.06 12.71
CA ASN A 250 3.90 -18.83 13.49
C ASN A 250 3.11 -17.71 12.79
N PHE A 251 2.05 -17.28 13.44
CA PHE A 251 1.20 -16.18 13.00
C PHE A 251 1.95 -14.85 12.97
N CYS A 252 2.55 -14.44 14.08
CA CYS A 252 3.22 -13.14 14.19
C CYS A 252 4.36 -13.00 13.17
N TYR A 253 5.15 -14.07 12.95
CA TYR A 253 6.18 -14.06 11.92
C TYR A 253 5.64 -13.73 10.52
N ASN A 254 4.46 -14.24 10.19
CA ASN A 254 3.83 -13.99 8.89
C ASN A 254 3.13 -12.63 8.84
N HIS A 255 2.62 -12.15 9.97
CA HIS A 255 1.86 -10.91 10.07
C HIS A 255 2.78 -9.68 10.12
N ILE A 256 3.72 -9.63 11.07
CA ILE A 256 4.56 -8.45 11.30
C ILE A 256 5.19 -7.95 10.00
N GLY A 257 4.85 -6.73 9.60
CA GLY A 257 5.42 -5.98 8.48
C GLY A 257 5.08 -6.54 7.09
N HIS A 258 4.02 -7.38 6.93
CA HIS A 258 3.68 -7.87 5.60
C HIS A 258 3.06 -6.81 4.69
N PHE A 259 2.31 -5.86 5.23
CA PHE A 259 1.80 -4.70 4.49
C PHE A 259 2.94 -3.74 4.12
N ALA A 260 3.83 -3.44 5.07
CA ALA A 260 5.04 -2.66 4.80
C ALA A 260 5.88 -3.25 3.66
N SER A 261 6.04 -4.58 3.62
CA SER A 261 6.80 -5.26 2.55
C SER A 261 6.12 -5.14 1.19
N ALA A 262 4.79 -5.25 1.14
CA ALA A 262 4.03 -5.09 -0.09
C ALA A 262 4.06 -3.61 -0.55
N GLY A 263 3.79 -2.67 0.36
CA GLY A 263 3.85 -1.24 0.09
C GLY A 263 5.22 -0.79 -0.43
N HIS A 264 6.31 -1.26 0.21
CA HIS A 264 7.67 -0.98 -0.22
C HIS A 264 7.95 -1.47 -1.65
N ALA A 265 7.50 -2.69 -2.00
CA ALA A 265 7.69 -3.23 -3.34
C ALA A 265 6.93 -2.41 -4.39
N VAL A 266 5.66 -2.08 -4.12
CA VAL A 266 4.81 -1.33 -5.07
C VAL A 266 5.27 0.13 -5.19
N ALA A 267 5.62 0.80 -4.08
CA ALA A 267 6.13 2.17 -4.11
C ALA A 267 7.41 2.27 -4.94
N LYS A 268 8.35 1.32 -4.77
CA LYS A 268 9.54 1.24 -5.63
C LYS A 268 9.19 1.03 -7.10
N ALA A 269 8.23 0.14 -7.37
CA ALA A 269 7.82 -0.16 -8.74
C ALA A 269 7.19 1.06 -9.41
N LEU A 270 6.32 1.79 -8.73
CA LEU A 270 5.72 3.05 -9.24
C LEU A 270 6.80 4.11 -9.50
N PHE A 271 7.78 4.23 -8.60
CA PHE A 271 8.87 5.19 -8.74
C PHE A 271 9.80 4.82 -9.90
N PHE A 272 10.45 3.64 -9.84
CA PHE A 272 11.41 3.22 -10.87
C PHE A 272 10.77 2.90 -12.23
N GLY A 273 9.50 2.47 -12.23
CA GLY A 273 8.71 2.37 -13.46
C GLY A 273 8.35 3.72 -14.06
N GLY A 274 8.68 4.84 -13.40
CA GLY A 274 8.45 6.20 -13.87
C GLY A 274 6.98 6.65 -13.85
N VAL A 275 6.11 5.98 -13.09
CA VAL A 275 4.68 6.32 -13.02
C VAL A 275 4.50 7.72 -12.43
N THR A 276 5.20 8.03 -11.33
CA THR A 276 5.13 9.36 -10.69
C THR A 276 5.69 10.48 -11.57
N HIS A 277 6.57 10.15 -12.52
CA HIS A 277 7.07 11.10 -13.52
C HIS A 277 6.05 11.33 -14.65
N ARG A 278 5.43 10.25 -15.18
CA ARG A 278 4.46 10.37 -16.28
C ARG A 278 3.09 10.87 -15.81
N PHE A 279 2.73 10.62 -14.56
CA PHE A 279 1.45 11.02 -13.94
C PHE A 279 1.69 11.82 -12.66
N PRO A 280 2.31 13.02 -12.77
CA PRO A 280 2.74 13.82 -11.62
C PRO A 280 1.58 14.46 -10.83
N ASP A 281 0.36 14.30 -11.29
CA ASP A 281 -0.89 14.77 -10.69
C ASP A 281 -1.67 13.66 -9.98
N LEU A 282 -1.19 12.41 -9.99
CA LEU A 282 -1.76 11.30 -9.21
C LEU A 282 -1.07 11.16 -7.85
N ASN A 283 -1.87 10.91 -6.82
CA ASN A 283 -1.43 10.52 -5.50
C ASN A 283 -1.72 9.02 -5.26
N PHE A 284 -0.88 8.36 -4.49
CA PHE A 284 -0.97 6.93 -4.18
C PHE A 284 -0.87 6.73 -2.66
N ALA A 285 -1.76 5.94 -2.06
CA ALA A 285 -1.66 5.56 -0.66
C ALA A 285 -1.27 4.09 -0.49
N PHE A 286 -0.49 3.81 0.56
CA PHE A 286 -0.08 2.48 0.99
C PHE A 286 -0.54 2.29 2.43
N LEU A 287 -1.49 1.40 2.65
CA LEU A 287 -2.23 1.31 3.90
C LEU A 287 -1.70 0.19 4.80
N GLU A 288 -1.96 0.31 6.10
CA GLU A 288 -1.64 -0.66 7.15
C GLU A 288 -0.14 -1.07 7.22
N GLY A 289 0.74 -0.25 6.67
CA GLY A 289 2.18 -0.54 6.65
C GLY A 289 3.02 0.38 7.53
N GLY A 290 2.41 1.43 8.08
CA GLY A 290 3.13 2.52 8.74
C GLY A 290 4.03 3.31 7.79
N VAL A 291 4.82 4.25 8.32
CA VAL A 291 5.67 5.13 7.51
C VAL A 291 7.17 4.83 7.63
N GLY A 292 7.59 4.01 8.59
CA GLY A 292 9.01 3.74 8.86
C GLY A 292 9.76 3.20 7.65
N TRP A 293 9.16 2.24 6.93
CA TRP A 293 9.72 1.67 5.70
C TRP A 293 9.82 2.71 4.57
N ALA A 294 8.90 3.67 4.53
CA ALA A 294 8.87 4.71 3.51
C ALA A 294 9.97 5.76 3.74
N CYS A 295 10.25 6.11 5.00
CA CYS A 295 11.39 6.96 5.36
C CYS A 295 12.72 6.31 4.94
N MET A 296 12.87 5.00 5.17
CA MET A 296 14.02 4.24 4.72
C MET A 296 14.11 4.21 3.20
N LEU A 297 13.02 3.87 2.50
CA LEU A 297 13.00 3.84 1.04
C LEU A 297 13.37 5.20 0.43
N TYR A 298 12.82 6.30 0.96
CA TYR A 298 13.13 7.64 0.48
C TYR A 298 14.63 7.97 0.62
N ALA A 299 15.24 7.63 1.75
CA ALA A 299 16.67 7.81 1.98
C ALA A 299 17.51 6.91 1.04
N ASP A 300 17.10 5.66 0.86
CA ASP A 300 17.78 4.70 -0.02
C ASP A 300 17.73 5.12 -1.49
N LEU A 301 16.60 5.64 -1.98
CA LEU A 301 16.47 6.16 -3.34
C LEU A 301 17.53 7.24 -3.62
N ILE A 302 17.72 8.17 -2.69
CA ILE A 302 18.71 9.25 -2.81
C ILE A 302 20.12 8.68 -2.75
N GLY A 303 20.42 7.86 -1.72
CA GLY A 303 21.75 7.32 -1.53
C GLY A 303 22.21 6.38 -2.65
N HIS A 304 21.26 5.67 -3.29
CA HIS A 304 21.55 4.84 -4.46
C HIS A 304 21.74 5.69 -5.71
N TRP A 305 20.91 6.72 -5.91
CA TRP A 305 21.09 7.63 -7.04
C TRP A 305 22.47 8.33 -7.01
N GLU A 306 22.91 8.80 -5.84
CA GLU A 306 24.24 9.42 -5.70
C GLU A 306 25.40 8.49 -6.12
N LYS A 307 25.20 7.17 -6.05
CA LYS A 307 26.20 6.15 -6.39
C LYS A 307 25.97 5.51 -7.75
N ARG A 308 24.77 5.63 -8.31
CA ARG A 308 24.32 4.90 -9.50
C ARG A 308 23.77 5.80 -10.59
N ASN A 309 23.82 7.14 -10.43
CA ASN A 309 23.53 8.02 -11.54
C ASN A 309 24.58 7.86 -12.65
N ARG A 310 24.29 8.36 -13.84
CA ARG A 310 25.11 8.18 -15.03
C ARG A 310 26.56 8.60 -14.86
N GLU A 311 26.84 9.62 -14.06
CA GLU A 311 28.19 10.09 -13.79
C GLU A 311 28.89 9.22 -12.75
N ALA A 312 28.22 8.96 -11.63
CA ALA A 312 28.77 8.21 -10.51
C ALA A 312 29.15 6.76 -10.89
N ILE A 313 28.40 6.12 -11.79
CA ILE A 313 28.68 4.75 -12.24
C ILE A 313 30.01 4.62 -12.97
N GLU A 314 30.55 5.73 -13.48
CA GLU A 314 31.87 5.77 -14.09
C GLU A 314 32.99 5.39 -13.10
N SER A 315 32.76 5.51 -11.78
CA SER A 315 33.70 5.05 -10.76
C SER A 315 33.87 3.54 -10.74
N THR A 316 32.95 2.79 -11.30
CA THR A 316 32.99 1.33 -11.42
C THR A 316 33.30 0.85 -12.84
N ASN A 317 33.63 1.78 -13.76
CA ASN A 317 33.93 1.46 -15.12
C ASN A 317 35.32 0.74 -15.22
N PRO A 318 35.37 -0.53 -15.59
CA PRO A 318 36.64 -1.30 -15.62
C PRO A 318 37.67 -0.73 -16.60
N ARG A 319 37.24 0.03 -17.62
CA ARG A 319 38.13 0.70 -18.56
C ARG A 319 38.94 1.82 -17.92
N LYS A 320 38.53 2.31 -16.74
CA LYS A 320 39.22 3.35 -15.98
C LYS A 320 40.20 2.78 -14.95
N LEU A 321 40.28 1.46 -14.82
CA LEU A 321 41.26 0.83 -13.95
C LEU A 321 42.69 1.07 -14.45
N ASP A 322 43.52 1.67 -13.60
CA ASP A 322 44.94 1.76 -13.84
C ASP A 322 45.60 0.39 -13.58
N ARG A 323 45.71 -0.41 -14.65
CA ARG A 323 46.25 -1.77 -14.59
C ARG A 323 47.71 -1.82 -14.16
N ALA A 324 48.51 -0.78 -14.53
CA ALA A 324 49.91 -0.70 -14.16
C ALA A 324 50.05 -0.44 -12.64
N ALA A 325 49.27 0.50 -12.11
CA ALA A 325 49.23 0.77 -10.65
C ALA A 325 48.73 -0.46 -9.87
N LEU A 326 47.68 -1.15 -10.38
CA LEU A 326 47.19 -2.37 -9.74
C LEU A 326 48.27 -3.46 -9.70
N LEU A 327 49.01 -3.69 -10.80
CA LEU A 327 50.08 -4.66 -10.83
C LEU A 327 51.21 -4.33 -9.87
N ALA A 328 51.65 -3.06 -9.80
CA ALA A 328 52.66 -2.63 -8.85
C ALA A 328 52.23 -2.83 -7.36
N LEU A 329 50.98 -2.56 -7.07
CA LEU A 329 50.39 -2.84 -5.75
C LEU A 329 50.34 -4.35 -5.47
N ALA A 330 49.93 -5.15 -6.45
CA ALA A 330 49.91 -6.61 -6.31
C ALA A 330 51.33 -7.18 -6.08
N GLU A 331 52.34 -6.70 -6.80
CA GLU A 331 53.76 -7.09 -6.61
C GLU A 331 54.28 -6.70 -5.21
N THR A 332 53.79 -5.60 -4.63
CA THR A 332 54.19 -5.15 -3.28
C THR A 332 53.48 -5.89 -2.16
N TYR A 333 52.20 -6.16 -2.31
CA TYR A 333 51.31 -6.60 -1.23
C TYR A 333 50.66 -7.98 -1.48
N GLY A 334 50.67 -8.44 -2.73
CA GLY A 334 50.00 -9.69 -3.14
C GLY A 334 50.89 -10.93 -2.98
N ARG A 335 50.23 -12.09 -2.97
CA ARG A 335 50.92 -13.39 -3.14
C ARG A 335 51.17 -13.65 -4.61
N SER A 336 52.16 -14.52 -4.93
CA SER A 336 52.56 -14.81 -6.30
C SER A 336 51.41 -15.15 -7.24
N ALA A 337 50.47 -15.98 -6.79
CA ALA A 337 49.31 -16.36 -7.58
C ALA A 337 48.43 -15.15 -7.99
N LEU A 338 48.24 -14.14 -7.07
CA LEU A 338 47.50 -12.91 -7.36
C LEU A 338 48.29 -12.04 -8.36
N VAL A 339 49.59 -11.87 -8.14
CA VAL A 339 50.48 -11.13 -9.05
C VAL A 339 50.40 -11.71 -10.46
N ASP A 340 50.49 -13.03 -10.59
CA ASP A 340 50.44 -13.70 -11.88
C ASP A 340 49.07 -13.54 -12.57
N ALA A 341 47.96 -13.61 -11.81
CA ALA A 341 46.60 -13.38 -12.34
C ALA A 341 46.41 -11.94 -12.83
N VAL A 342 46.84 -10.96 -12.03
CA VAL A 342 46.78 -9.51 -12.41
C VAL A 342 47.65 -9.26 -13.65
N ARG A 343 48.85 -9.87 -13.74
CA ARG A 343 49.73 -9.72 -14.88
C ARG A 343 49.12 -10.30 -16.15
N ARG A 344 48.38 -11.42 -16.05
CA ARG A 344 47.65 -12.00 -17.19
C ARG A 344 46.37 -11.20 -17.54
N GLY A 345 45.96 -10.26 -16.72
CA GLY A 345 44.73 -9.48 -16.91
C GLY A 345 43.46 -10.30 -16.60
N GLU A 346 43.57 -11.37 -15.82
CA GLU A 346 42.44 -12.20 -15.45
C GLU A 346 41.48 -11.44 -14.55
N ASP A 347 40.17 -11.53 -14.85
CA ASP A 347 39.05 -11.01 -14.07
C ASP A 347 39.12 -9.52 -13.67
N LEU A 348 39.95 -8.73 -14.37
CA LEU A 348 40.08 -7.29 -14.09
C LEU A 348 38.85 -6.49 -14.51
N ASP A 349 38.02 -7.06 -15.36
CA ASP A 349 36.79 -6.41 -15.84
C ASP A 349 35.60 -6.73 -14.93
N GLY A 350 35.73 -7.73 -14.06
CA GLY A 350 34.67 -8.20 -13.16
C GLY A 350 33.45 -8.73 -13.91
N SER A 351 32.89 -9.84 -13.46
CA SER A 351 31.74 -10.47 -14.13
C SER A 351 30.46 -9.64 -14.08
N SER A 352 30.40 -8.60 -13.22
CA SER A 352 29.22 -7.76 -12.99
C SER A 352 29.15 -6.50 -13.84
N ASN A 353 30.16 -6.23 -14.69
CA ASN A 353 30.26 -4.95 -15.41
C ASN A 353 29.81 -4.98 -16.87
N SER A 354 29.12 -6.05 -17.29
CA SER A 354 28.51 -6.12 -18.63
C SER A 354 27.50 -4.99 -18.91
N ALA A 355 26.88 -4.46 -17.85
CA ALA A 355 25.95 -3.36 -17.95
C ALA A 355 26.55 -2.09 -18.59
N LEU A 356 27.87 -1.84 -18.42
CA LEU A 356 28.52 -0.66 -19.01
C LEU A 356 28.70 -0.74 -20.53
N THR A 357 28.40 -1.86 -21.15
CA THR A 357 28.39 -2.04 -22.61
C THR A 357 27.01 -1.90 -23.23
N GLY A 358 25.95 -1.85 -22.40
CA GLY A 358 24.56 -1.71 -22.81
C GLY A 358 24.15 -0.27 -23.15
N GLY A 359 22.86 -0.10 -23.40
CA GLY A 359 22.24 1.20 -23.58
C GLY A 359 22.13 1.99 -22.27
N ILE A 360 21.66 3.23 -22.35
CA ILE A 360 21.47 4.07 -21.16
C ILE A 360 20.48 3.45 -20.18
N GLU A 361 19.47 2.74 -20.67
CA GLU A 361 18.46 2.04 -19.85
C GLU A 361 19.05 0.88 -19.04
N ASP A 362 20.18 0.32 -19.50
CA ASP A 362 20.85 -0.80 -18.82
C ASP A 362 21.81 -0.31 -17.72
N VAL A 363 22.27 0.94 -17.79
CA VAL A 363 23.25 1.47 -16.84
C VAL A 363 22.69 2.50 -15.89
N ASP A 364 21.63 3.21 -16.28
CA ASP A 364 20.95 4.23 -15.45
C ASP A 364 19.59 3.72 -14.98
N ASP A 365 19.54 3.16 -13.79
CA ASP A 365 18.31 2.65 -13.19
C ASP A 365 17.24 3.73 -12.96
N TYR A 366 17.63 5.00 -12.95
CA TYR A 366 16.73 6.16 -12.81
C TYR A 366 16.29 6.78 -14.12
N PHE A 367 16.69 6.21 -15.25
CA PHE A 367 16.39 6.73 -16.60
C PHE A 367 14.89 6.97 -16.82
N ARG A 368 14.03 6.01 -16.40
CA ARG A 368 12.57 6.12 -16.54
C ARG A 368 11.95 7.22 -15.69
N CYS A 369 12.63 7.63 -14.63
CA CYS A 369 12.19 8.71 -13.73
C CYS A 369 12.73 10.09 -14.17
N ALA A 370 13.62 10.15 -15.15
CA ALA A 370 14.27 11.38 -15.63
C ALA A 370 14.92 12.21 -14.49
N ILE A 371 15.60 11.53 -13.54
CA ILE A 371 16.24 12.18 -12.39
C ILE A 371 17.56 12.82 -12.83
N GLY A 372 17.66 14.14 -12.73
CA GLY A 372 18.88 14.92 -13.00
C GLY A 372 19.62 15.37 -11.75
N LYS A 373 18.92 15.47 -10.62
CA LYS A 373 19.43 15.88 -9.31
C LYS A 373 18.62 15.22 -8.21
N ARG A 374 19.18 15.16 -6.99
CA ARG A 374 18.53 14.50 -5.85
C ARG A 374 17.17 15.13 -5.45
N GLU A 375 17.00 16.43 -5.73
CA GLU A 375 15.76 17.15 -5.47
C GLU A 375 14.60 16.60 -6.33
N ASP A 376 14.88 16.10 -7.54
CA ASP A 376 13.87 15.48 -8.39
C ASP A 376 13.26 14.22 -7.72
N ILE A 377 14.08 13.47 -6.96
CA ILE A 377 13.58 12.32 -6.18
C ILE A 377 12.57 12.80 -5.13
N ARG A 378 12.90 13.86 -4.39
CA ARG A 378 11.99 14.46 -3.42
C ARG A 378 10.68 14.89 -4.10
N ASP A 379 10.78 15.57 -5.21
CA ASP A 379 9.64 16.20 -5.90
C ASP A 379 8.72 15.17 -6.56
N LEU A 380 9.24 13.98 -6.89
CA LEU A 380 8.45 12.85 -7.41
C LEU A 380 7.94 11.89 -6.32
N PHE A 381 8.61 11.81 -5.17
CA PHE A 381 8.25 10.88 -4.10
C PHE A 381 7.36 11.52 -3.05
N VAL A 382 7.81 12.63 -2.45
CA VAL A 382 7.18 13.19 -1.26
C VAL A 382 5.74 13.65 -1.50
N PRO A 383 5.42 14.42 -2.57
CA PRO A 383 4.06 14.92 -2.75
C PRO A 383 3.07 13.86 -3.27
N ARG A 384 3.56 12.68 -3.70
CA ARG A 384 2.73 11.68 -4.40
C ARG A 384 2.39 10.47 -3.57
N PHE A 385 3.19 10.15 -2.56
CA PHE A 385 3.01 8.97 -1.74
C PHE A 385 2.50 9.32 -0.36
N TYR A 386 1.47 8.59 0.07
CA TYR A 386 0.80 8.69 1.36
C TYR A 386 0.85 7.34 2.06
N PHE A 387 1.00 7.34 3.37
CA PHE A 387 1.29 6.13 4.13
C PHE A 387 0.30 5.99 5.28
N GLY A 388 -0.53 4.94 5.23
CA GLY A 388 -1.48 4.59 6.27
C GLY A 388 -0.74 4.08 7.51
N CYS A 389 -0.98 4.74 8.62
CA CYS A 389 -0.28 4.55 9.87
C CYS A 389 -1.27 4.26 10.99
N GLU A 390 -1.13 3.12 11.65
CA GLU A 390 -1.91 2.76 12.81
C GLU A 390 -1.68 3.72 13.98
N ALA A 391 -2.66 3.80 14.86
CA ALA A 391 -2.71 4.79 15.93
C ALA A 391 -1.58 4.67 16.95
N ASP A 392 -1.27 3.44 17.35
CA ASP A 392 -0.37 3.11 18.45
C ASP A 392 1.11 3.06 18.06
N ASP A 393 1.46 3.26 16.75
CA ASP A 393 2.85 3.16 16.29
C ASP A 393 3.63 4.46 16.52
N PRO A 394 4.59 4.51 17.47
CA PRO A 394 5.40 5.70 17.71
C PRO A 394 6.33 6.06 16.54
N ILE A 395 6.58 5.11 15.61
CA ILE A 395 7.41 5.36 14.41
C ILE A 395 6.71 6.31 13.43
N ASN A 396 5.41 6.54 13.57
CA ASN A 396 4.68 7.56 12.82
C ASN A 396 5.34 8.95 12.91
N ALA A 397 6.01 9.26 14.04
CA ALA A 397 6.78 10.47 14.22
C ALA A 397 7.92 10.66 13.19
N TRP A 398 8.40 9.58 12.58
CA TRP A 398 9.48 9.67 11.58
C TRP A 398 9.03 10.37 10.30
N ALA A 399 7.75 10.31 9.94
CA ALA A 399 7.22 11.08 8.83
C ALA A 399 7.51 12.58 8.95
N PHE A 400 7.46 13.10 10.17
CA PHE A 400 7.57 14.52 10.50
C PHE A 400 9.00 14.95 10.90
N ASN A 401 9.93 14.00 11.01
CA ASN A 401 11.29 14.26 11.47
C ASN A 401 12.18 14.85 10.36
N ARG A 402 12.13 16.19 10.22
CA ARG A 402 12.94 16.94 9.25
C ARG A 402 14.47 16.81 9.45
N ARG A 403 14.92 16.36 10.62
CA ARG A 403 16.36 16.19 10.89
C ARG A 403 16.87 14.85 10.38
N ALA A 404 16.04 13.81 10.44
CA ALA A 404 16.40 12.47 9.99
C ALA A 404 16.12 12.27 8.49
N ASN A 405 15.02 12.82 7.99
CA ASN A 405 14.67 12.65 6.58
C ASN A 405 15.56 13.53 5.69
N PRO A 406 16.13 12.97 4.61
CA PRO A 406 16.97 13.71 3.69
C PRO A 406 16.29 15.00 3.18
N MET A 407 17.08 16.05 2.99
CA MET A 407 16.64 17.37 2.53
C MET A 407 15.55 18.00 3.41
N GLY A 408 15.43 17.58 4.67
CA GLY A 408 14.43 18.10 5.60
C GLY A 408 13.00 17.76 5.20
N ALA A 409 12.79 16.68 4.45
CA ALA A 409 11.48 16.28 3.98
C ALA A 409 10.55 15.85 5.12
N ARG A 410 9.25 16.08 4.92
CA ARG A 410 8.16 15.48 5.70
C ARG A 410 7.44 14.51 4.77
N LEU A 411 7.25 13.27 5.19
CA LEU A 411 6.44 12.31 4.46
C LEU A 411 4.97 12.43 4.87
N ASN A 412 4.07 12.00 4.00
CA ASN A 412 2.65 12.14 4.24
C ASN A 412 2.11 10.91 4.98
N GLY A 413 2.38 10.79 6.28
CA GLY A 413 1.66 9.86 7.14
C GLY A 413 0.19 10.30 7.24
N ILE A 414 -0.75 9.36 7.05
CA ILE A 414 -2.19 9.56 7.23
C ILE A 414 -2.70 8.63 8.33
N PHE A 415 -3.57 9.13 9.17
CA PHE A 415 -4.19 8.34 10.22
C PHE A 415 -5.07 7.25 9.62
N SER A 416 -4.82 6.02 10.03
CA SER A 416 -5.45 4.79 9.58
C SER A 416 -5.73 3.97 10.82
N SER A 417 -6.98 3.94 11.26
CA SER A 417 -7.32 3.40 12.57
C SER A 417 -7.30 1.89 12.64
N ASP A 418 -7.45 1.22 11.51
CA ASP A 418 -7.72 -0.24 11.41
C ASP A 418 -8.93 -0.73 12.24
N ILE A 419 -9.86 0.16 12.62
CA ILE A 419 -11.06 -0.23 13.35
C ILE A 419 -11.80 -1.35 12.60
N GLY A 420 -12.27 -2.36 13.36
CA GLY A 420 -12.95 -3.51 12.79
C GLY A 420 -12.08 -4.76 12.67
N HIS A 421 -10.77 -4.64 12.81
CA HIS A 421 -9.82 -5.75 12.82
C HIS A 421 -9.47 -6.22 14.25
N PHE A 422 -8.74 -7.35 14.35
CA PHE A 422 -8.48 -8.05 15.61
C PHE A 422 -7.45 -7.32 16.49
N ASP A 423 -6.58 -6.55 15.92
CA ASP A 423 -5.52 -5.77 16.54
C ASP A 423 -6.03 -4.44 17.12
N VAL A 424 -7.26 -4.05 16.81
CA VAL A 424 -7.98 -2.95 17.46
C VAL A 424 -9.06 -3.48 18.41
N PRO A 425 -8.71 -3.89 19.63
CA PRO A 425 -9.65 -4.51 20.57
C PRO A 425 -10.66 -3.52 21.18
N ASP A 426 -10.37 -2.21 21.11
CA ASP A 426 -11.24 -1.11 21.55
C ASP A 426 -11.19 0.03 20.54
N MET A 427 -12.23 0.17 19.75
CA MET A 427 -12.33 1.23 18.73
C MET A 427 -12.27 2.65 19.32
N ALA A 428 -12.66 2.84 20.59
CA ALA A 428 -12.61 4.13 21.24
C ALA A 428 -11.21 4.51 21.75
N ALA A 429 -10.24 3.60 21.68
CA ALA A 429 -8.87 3.85 22.07
C ALA A 429 -8.02 4.47 20.92
N VAL A 430 -8.40 4.33 19.65
CA VAL A 430 -7.54 4.71 18.51
C VAL A 430 -7.17 6.20 18.46
N VAL A 431 -8.09 7.11 18.79
CA VAL A 431 -7.78 8.56 18.82
C VAL A 431 -6.93 8.91 20.05
N PRO A 432 -7.20 8.40 21.26
CA PRO A 432 -6.28 8.50 22.39
C PRO A 432 -4.88 7.98 22.12
N GLU A 433 -4.72 6.80 21.56
CA GLU A 433 -3.42 6.20 21.19
C GLU A 433 -2.66 7.08 20.20
N ALA A 434 -3.31 7.55 19.15
CA ALA A 434 -2.69 8.50 18.21
C ALA A 434 -2.25 9.81 18.89
N HIS A 435 -3.03 10.30 19.89
CA HIS A 435 -2.71 11.53 20.61
C HIS A 435 -1.48 11.39 21.53
N GLU A 436 -1.09 10.18 21.92
CA GLU A 436 0.15 9.92 22.66
C GLU A 436 1.39 10.42 21.93
N LEU A 437 1.38 10.47 20.60
CA LEU A 437 2.46 11.08 19.82
C LEU A 437 2.73 12.55 20.23
N VAL A 438 1.68 13.30 20.56
CA VAL A 438 1.78 14.69 21.02
C VAL A 438 2.13 14.72 22.52
N GLU A 439 1.49 13.89 23.32
CA GLU A 439 1.69 13.84 24.77
C GLU A 439 3.14 13.46 25.14
N HIS A 440 3.73 12.55 24.37
CA HIS A 440 5.13 12.14 24.52
C HIS A 440 6.12 13.09 23.83
N GLY A 441 5.64 14.17 23.17
CA GLY A 441 6.49 15.14 22.49
C GLY A 441 7.22 14.61 21.26
N LEU A 442 6.72 13.52 20.65
CA LEU A 442 7.28 12.93 19.45
C LEU A 442 6.97 13.75 18.20
N ILE A 443 5.80 14.39 18.16
CA ILE A 443 5.39 15.32 17.10
C ILE A 443 4.74 16.56 17.70
N THR A 444 4.66 17.63 16.92
CA THR A 444 3.96 18.86 17.30
C THR A 444 2.46 18.76 17.08
N ALA A 445 1.68 19.67 17.66
CA ALA A 445 0.23 19.75 17.39
C ALA A 445 -0.08 20.04 15.91
N ASP A 446 0.78 20.78 15.20
CA ASP A 446 0.64 21.00 13.76
C ASP A 446 0.93 19.73 12.94
N ASP A 447 1.94 18.95 13.34
CA ASP A 447 2.22 17.65 12.74
C ASP A 447 1.04 16.68 12.97
N PHE A 448 0.45 16.71 14.17
CA PHE A 448 -0.72 15.90 14.51
C PHE A 448 -1.94 16.29 13.67
N ARG A 449 -2.18 17.58 13.47
CA ARG A 449 -3.21 18.05 12.54
C ARG A 449 -2.97 17.53 11.12
N ASP A 450 -1.73 17.57 10.64
CA ASP A 450 -1.40 17.06 9.32
C ASP A 450 -1.63 15.55 9.25
N PHE A 451 -1.29 14.81 10.30
CA PHE A 451 -1.50 13.36 10.42
C PHE A 451 -2.98 12.99 10.43
N MET A 452 -3.75 13.59 11.34
CA MET A 452 -5.16 13.24 11.58
C MET A 452 -6.13 13.81 10.55
N PHE A 453 -5.71 14.80 9.75
CA PHE A 453 -6.63 15.54 8.88
C PHE A 453 -6.00 15.98 7.56
N ALA A 454 -4.99 16.87 7.58
CA ALA A 454 -4.65 17.62 6.38
C ALA A 454 -3.96 16.74 5.30
N ASN A 455 -3.22 15.70 5.68
CA ASN A 455 -2.61 14.78 4.72
C ASN A 455 -3.69 13.95 3.99
N ALA A 456 -4.71 13.47 4.69
CA ALA A 456 -5.84 12.78 4.08
C ALA A 456 -6.62 13.71 3.13
N VAL A 457 -6.82 14.96 3.53
CA VAL A 457 -7.44 15.97 2.66
C VAL A 457 -6.60 16.17 1.39
N ARG A 458 -5.28 16.28 1.48
CA ARG A 458 -4.41 16.42 0.30
C ARG A 458 -4.43 15.18 -0.57
N PHE A 459 -4.42 14.00 0.03
CA PHE A 459 -4.41 12.73 -0.70
C PHE A 459 -5.55 12.67 -1.72
N TRP A 460 -6.78 12.89 -1.28
CA TRP A 460 -7.95 12.84 -2.16
C TRP A 460 -8.25 14.18 -2.84
N GLY A 461 -8.15 15.28 -2.11
CA GLY A 461 -8.62 16.59 -2.56
C GLY A 461 -7.71 17.24 -3.61
N GLU A 462 -6.40 16.99 -3.64
CA GLU A 462 -5.53 17.50 -4.71
C GLU A 462 -5.82 16.81 -6.06
N VAL A 463 -6.24 15.54 -6.03
CA VAL A 463 -6.65 14.79 -7.24
C VAL A 463 -8.10 15.11 -7.61
N ASN A 464 -8.98 15.22 -6.62
CA ASN A 464 -10.40 15.55 -6.81
C ASN A 464 -10.85 16.67 -5.86
N PRO A 465 -10.86 17.93 -6.29
CA PRO A 465 -11.30 19.05 -5.45
C PRO A 465 -12.72 18.93 -4.91
N ASP A 466 -13.60 18.14 -5.57
CA ASP A 466 -14.97 17.88 -5.15
C ASP A 466 -15.10 16.62 -4.26
N PHE A 467 -13.99 15.99 -3.84
CA PHE A 467 -14.03 14.73 -3.08
C PHE A 467 -14.87 14.85 -1.81
N PHE A 468 -14.66 15.88 -1.02
CA PHE A 468 -15.34 16.11 0.26
C PHE A 468 -16.66 16.88 0.15
N LYS A 469 -17.10 17.21 -1.06
CA LYS A 469 -18.36 17.95 -1.27
C LYS A 469 -19.56 17.12 -0.79
N GLY A 470 -20.41 17.72 0.03
CA GLY A 470 -21.56 17.08 0.65
C GLY A 470 -21.23 16.24 1.90
N THR A 471 -19.96 16.25 2.37
CA THR A 471 -19.56 15.55 3.59
C THR A 471 -19.53 16.47 4.81
N ALA A 472 -19.49 15.88 6.00
CA ALA A 472 -19.40 16.61 7.27
C ALA A 472 -18.14 17.48 7.40
N VAL A 473 -17.09 17.18 6.62
CA VAL A 473 -15.79 17.89 6.66
C VAL A 473 -15.56 18.79 5.43
N GLU A 474 -16.57 19.01 4.58
CA GLU A 474 -16.44 19.75 3.31
C GLU A 474 -15.77 21.11 3.48
N LYS A 475 -16.24 21.93 4.43
CA LYS A 475 -15.72 23.28 4.64
C LYS A 475 -14.26 23.26 5.07
N GLN A 476 -13.95 22.46 6.09
CA GLN A 476 -12.58 22.38 6.65
C GLN A 476 -11.60 21.81 5.62
N ALA A 477 -12.03 20.84 4.82
CA ALA A 477 -11.24 20.28 3.74
C ALA A 477 -10.96 21.33 2.64
N ALA A 478 -11.95 22.11 2.24
CA ALA A 478 -11.78 23.20 1.27
C ALA A 478 -10.78 24.27 1.79
N ASP A 479 -10.90 24.67 3.06
CA ASP A 479 -10.01 25.64 3.70
C ASP A 479 -8.55 25.10 3.75
N ALA A 480 -8.37 23.80 4.04
CA ALA A 480 -7.05 23.16 4.07
C ALA A 480 -6.41 23.09 2.67
N LEU A 481 -7.17 22.76 1.63
CA LEU A 481 -6.68 22.74 0.24
C LEU A 481 -6.30 24.16 -0.23
N ALA A 482 -7.10 25.16 0.07
CA ALA A 482 -6.79 26.56 -0.27
C ALA A 482 -5.49 27.03 0.40
N SER A 483 -5.27 26.68 1.66
CA SER A 483 -4.04 27.01 2.39
C SER A 483 -2.82 26.31 1.79
N THR A 484 -2.95 25.07 1.33
CA THR A 484 -1.88 24.33 0.65
C THR A 484 -1.52 24.96 -0.70
N ALA A 485 -2.51 25.39 -1.47
CA ALA A 485 -2.28 26.05 -2.76
C ALA A 485 -1.58 27.42 -2.62
N ALA A 486 -1.87 28.16 -1.54
CA ALA A 486 -1.22 29.44 -1.26
C ALA A 486 0.25 29.30 -0.79
N ALA A 487 0.65 28.11 -0.31
CA ALA A 487 2.00 27.83 0.18
C ALA A 487 2.95 27.24 -0.91
N LYS A 488 2.41 26.79 -2.05
CA LYS A 488 3.13 26.31 -3.25
C LYS A 488 3.42 27.50 -4.16
#